data_883c02424cfe013fa8fa716df73aeeda
#
_entry.id   883c02424cfe013fa8fa716df73aeeda
#
_cell.length_a   1.000
_cell.length_b   1.000
_cell.length_c   1.000
_cell.angle_alpha   90.00
_cell.angle_beta   90.00
_cell.angle_gamma   90.00
#
_symmetry.space_group_name_H-M   'P 1'
#
loop_
_entity.id
_entity.type
_entity.pdbx_description
1 polymer ?
#
loop_
_entity_poly.entity_id
_entity_poly.type
_entity_poly.pdbx_seq_one_letter_code
_entity_poly.pdbx_strand_id
1 'polypeptide(L)'
;MLLNRKYINDLTRELERAQGVNEHLHKMIDFLKNRNSKLKEDIEVKEDSIENLLDANRELSLANTYLEKQNRLLTNENAMLENELSQLKTKHSRVAGQLDKLRNYCRQLTGIDILGIGEDE
;
A
#
# COMPACT_ATOMS: atom_id res chain seq x y z
N MET A 1 -58.43 63.94 7.11
CA MET A 1 -57.16 64.07 7.80
C MET A 1 -56.79 62.83 8.61
N LEU A 2 -57.70 62.25 9.36
CA LEU A 2 -57.41 61.00 10.12
C LEU A 2 -57.12 59.82 9.24
N LEU A 3 -57.73 59.68 8.09
CA LEU A 3 -57.46 58.62 7.09
C LEU A 3 -56.06 58.70 6.51
N ASN A 4 -55.59 59.92 6.22
CA ASN A 4 -54.24 60.12 5.71
C ASN A 4 -53.14 59.76 6.74
N ARG A 5 -53.39 60.09 8.00
CA ARG A 5 -52.49 59.78 9.10
C ARG A 5 -52.39 58.27 9.32
N LYS A 6 -53.49 57.56 9.28
CA LYS A 6 -53.54 56.13 9.38
C LYS A 6 -52.79 55.47 8.21
N TYR A 7 -53.04 55.97 7.02
CA TYR A 7 -52.35 55.46 5.80
C TYR A 7 -50.83 55.65 5.87
N ILE A 8 -50.40 56.83 6.32
CA ILE A 8 -48.99 57.13 6.51
C ILE A 8 -48.38 56.21 7.57
N ASN A 9 -49.07 55.99 8.69
CA ASN A 9 -48.60 55.09 9.73
C ASN A 9 -48.46 53.64 9.24
N ASP A 10 -49.44 53.18 8.48
CA ASP A 10 -49.41 51.82 7.91
C ASP A 10 -48.25 51.65 6.92
N LEU A 11 -48.03 52.63 6.07
CA LEU A 11 -46.88 52.63 5.14
C LEU A 11 -45.53 52.64 5.88
N THR A 12 -45.43 53.42 6.94
CA THR A 12 -44.24 53.49 7.78
C THR A 12 -43.94 52.12 8.40
N ARG A 13 -44.93 51.41 8.91
CA ARG A 13 -44.79 50.07 9.46
C ARG A 13 -44.33 49.06 8.41
N GLU A 14 -44.93 49.12 7.22
CA GLU A 14 -44.55 48.26 6.12
C GLU A 14 -43.10 48.51 5.67
N LEU A 15 -42.71 49.78 5.62
CA LEU A 15 -41.34 50.16 5.29
C LEU A 15 -40.33 49.63 6.32
N GLU A 16 -40.60 49.80 7.60
CA GLU A 16 -39.79 49.32 8.69
C GLU A 16 -39.65 47.79 8.63
N ARG A 17 -40.75 47.11 8.34
CA ARG A 17 -40.78 45.66 8.19
C ARG A 17 -39.92 45.21 7.00
N ALA A 18 -40.05 45.89 5.87
CA ALA A 18 -39.26 45.63 4.67
C ALA A 18 -37.77 45.88 4.90
N GLN A 19 -37.41 46.94 5.62
CA GLN A 19 -36.04 47.25 5.99
C GLN A 19 -35.45 46.17 6.90
N GLY A 20 -36.21 45.69 7.90
CA GLY A 20 -35.79 44.60 8.77
C GLY A 20 -35.54 43.30 8.01
N VAL A 21 -36.42 42.98 7.07
CA VAL A 21 -36.24 41.80 6.19
C VAL A 21 -35.00 41.96 5.32
N ASN A 22 -34.76 43.13 4.74
CA ASN A 22 -33.57 43.40 3.94
C ASN A 22 -32.28 43.24 4.74
N GLU A 23 -32.24 43.77 5.96
CA GLU A 23 -31.06 43.59 6.83
C GLU A 23 -30.80 42.11 7.14
N HIS A 24 -31.86 41.37 7.43
CA HIS A 24 -31.75 39.94 7.68
C HIS A 24 -31.24 39.19 6.44
N LEU A 25 -31.77 39.52 5.26
CA LEU A 25 -31.32 38.92 4.01
C LEU A 25 -29.87 39.25 3.70
N HIS A 26 -29.41 40.46 3.94
CA HIS A 26 -28.01 40.83 3.77
C HIS A 26 -27.08 40.02 4.67
N LYS A 27 -27.47 39.84 5.93
CA LYS A 27 -26.71 38.99 6.86
C LYS A 27 -26.64 37.54 6.39
N MET A 28 -27.74 37.02 5.88
CA MET A 28 -27.79 35.66 5.31
C MET A 28 -26.90 35.54 4.08
N ILE A 29 -26.94 36.53 3.20
CA ILE A 29 -26.09 36.55 2.00
C ILE A 29 -24.62 36.55 2.40
N ASP A 30 -24.20 37.37 3.34
CA ASP A 30 -22.82 37.43 3.82
C ASP A 30 -22.39 36.11 4.45
N PHE A 31 -23.25 35.51 5.26
CA PHE A 31 -23.00 34.20 5.84
C PHE A 31 -22.79 33.12 4.76
N LEU A 32 -23.68 33.09 3.76
CA LEU A 32 -23.61 32.13 2.68
C LEU A 32 -22.36 32.34 1.80
N LYS A 33 -22.01 33.60 1.54
CA LYS A 33 -20.77 33.91 0.80
C LYS A 33 -19.53 33.40 1.52
N ASN A 34 -19.46 33.64 2.83
CA ASN A 34 -18.34 33.16 3.66
C ASN A 34 -18.29 31.64 3.68
N ARG A 35 -19.44 31.00 3.82
CA ARG A 35 -19.52 29.54 3.79
C ARG A 35 -19.11 28.96 2.44
N ASN A 36 -19.54 29.60 1.36
CA ASN A 36 -19.14 29.19 0.01
C ASN A 36 -17.64 29.31 -0.21
N SER A 37 -17.02 30.39 0.28
CA SER A 37 -15.57 30.56 0.20
C SER A 37 -14.82 29.44 0.92
N LYS A 38 -15.28 29.10 2.14
CA LYS A 38 -14.69 27.99 2.91
C LYS A 38 -14.86 26.66 2.21
N LEU A 39 -16.04 26.40 1.65
CA LEU A 39 -16.31 25.16 0.93
C LEU A 39 -15.43 25.04 -0.33
N LYS A 40 -15.20 26.14 -1.03
CA LYS A 40 -14.28 26.15 -2.19
C LYS A 40 -12.86 25.82 -1.78
N GLU A 41 -12.37 26.41 -0.68
CA GLU A 41 -11.05 26.10 -0.14
C GLU A 41 -10.94 24.62 0.25
N ASP A 42 -11.96 24.08 0.93
CA ASP A 42 -12.00 22.68 1.33
C ASP A 42 -12.00 21.74 0.12
N ILE A 43 -12.72 22.11 -0.94
CA ILE A 43 -12.75 21.34 -2.19
C ILE A 43 -11.36 21.33 -2.82
N GLU A 44 -10.68 22.46 -2.90
CA GLU A 44 -9.32 22.54 -3.45
C GLU A 44 -8.34 21.65 -2.69
N VAL A 45 -8.38 21.69 -1.36
CA VAL A 45 -7.54 20.84 -0.51
C VAL A 45 -7.83 19.36 -0.75
N LYS A 46 -9.10 18.99 -0.86
CA LYS A 46 -9.51 17.61 -1.13
C LYS A 46 -9.12 17.14 -2.52
N GLU A 47 -9.23 18.02 -3.52
CA GLU A 47 -8.80 17.73 -4.89
C GLU A 47 -7.29 17.46 -4.94
N ASP A 48 -6.49 18.27 -4.26
CA ASP A 48 -5.05 18.06 -4.15
C ASP A 48 -4.72 16.73 -3.46
N SER A 49 -5.44 16.41 -2.40
CA SER A 49 -5.29 15.12 -1.69
C SER A 49 -5.62 13.94 -2.59
N ILE A 50 -6.69 14.04 -3.37
CA ILE A 50 -7.09 13.00 -4.33
C ILE A 50 -6.01 12.81 -5.39
N GLU A 51 -5.47 13.89 -5.93
CA GLU A 51 -4.40 13.84 -6.91
C GLU A 51 -3.16 13.14 -6.36
N ASN A 52 -2.75 13.51 -5.15
CA ASN A 52 -1.63 12.89 -4.45
C ASN A 52 -1.87 11.39 -4.20
N LEU A 53 -3.08 11.01 -3.80
CA LEU A 53 -3.44 9.61 -3.61
C LEU A 53 -3.45 8.82 -4.91
N LEU A 54 -3.92 9.41 -6.00
CA LEU A 54 -3.88 8.80 -7.33
C LEU A 54 -2.44 8.53 -7.77
N ASP A 55 -1.55 9.49 -7.57
CA ASP A 55 -0.14 9.34 -7.89
C ASP A 55 0.51 8.24 -7.04
N ALA A 56 0.24 8.24 -5.72
CA ALA A 56 0.73 7.20 -4.81
C ALA A 56 0.22 5.80 -5.21
N ASN A 57 -1.05 5.69 -5.57
CA ASN A 57 -1.63 4.43 -6.03
C ASN A 57 -0.98 3.94 -7.33
N ARG A 58 -0.68 4.85 -8.24
CA ARG A 58 0.01 4.52 -9.49
C ARG A 58 1.41 3.98 -9.22
N GLU A 59 2.16 4.64 -8.34
CA GLU A 59 3.49 4.20 -7.92
C GLU A 59 3.45 2.83 -7.24
N LEU A 60 2.49 2.63 -6.33
CA LEU A 60 2.28 1.34 -5.64
C LEU A 60 1.94 0.23 -6.62
N SER A 61 1.11 0.51 -7.61
CA SER A 61 0.75 -0.46 -8.64
C SER A 61 1.97 -0.89 -9.45
N LEU A 62 2.82 0.06 -9.84
CA LEU A 62 4.08 -0.23 -10.54
C LEU A 62 5.03 -1.06 -9.67
N ALA A 63 5.16 -0.69 -8.40
CA ALA A 63 5.99 -1.42 -7.44
C ALA A 63 5.48 -2.85 -7.24
N ASN A 64 4.17 -3.03 -7.13
CA ASN A 64 3.57 -4.36 -7.00
C ASN A 64 3.84 -5.24 -8.22
N THR A 65 3.70 -4.69 -9.41
CA THR A 65 3.99 -5.42 -10.66
C THR A 65 5.45 -5.84 -10.71
N TYR A 66 6.36 -4.96 -10.33
CA TYR A 66 7.78 -5.26 -10.25
C TYR A 66 8.06 -6.38 -9.23
N LEU A 67 7.50 -6.27 -8.02
CA LEU A 67 7.69 -7.26 -6.97
C LEU A 67 7.12 -8.64 -7.34
N GLU A 68 5.97 -8.68 -7.99
CA GLU A 68 5.39 -9.92 -8.51
C GLU A 68 6.33 -10.61 -9.50
N LYS A 69 6.93 -9.83 -10.39
CA LYS A 69 7.89 -10.34 -11.36
C LYS A 69 9.13 -10.89 -10.66
N GLN A 70 9.68 -10.16 -9.69
CA GLN A 70 10.83 -10.60 -8.91
C GLN A 70 10.51 -11.87 -8.11
N ASN A 71 9.33 -11.94 -7.51
CA ASN A 71 8.90 -13.13 -6.79
C ASN A 71 8.80 -14.36 -7.67
N ARG A 72 8.30 -14.23 -8.90
CA ARG A 72 8.27 -15.33 -9.86
C ARG A 72 9.67 -15.81 -10.22
N LEU A 73 10.58 -14.89 -10.48
CA LEU A 73 11.98 -15.22 -10.79
C LEU A 73 12.64 -15.94 -9.62
N LEU A 74 12.47 -15.43 -8.40
CA LEU A 74 13.02 -16.05 -7.19
C LEU A 74 12.43 -17.44 -6.92
N THR A 75 11.14 -17.62 -7.14
CA THR A 75 10.47 -18.91 -7.02
C THR A 75 11.06 -19.92 -8.00
N ASN A 76 11.30 -19.50 -9.23
CA ASN A 76 11.92 -20.37 -10.24
C ASN A 76 13.37 -20.72 -9.87
N GLU A 77 14.15 -19.72 -9.44
CA GLU A 77 15.52 -19.95 -8.99
C GLU A 77 15.57 -20.91 -7.80
N ASN A 78 14.67 -20.72 -6.82
CA ASN A 78 14.59 -21.63 -5.68
C ASN A 78 14.27 -23.06 -6.09
N ALA A 79 13.33 -23.24 -7.01
CA ALA A 79 13.01 -24.57 -7.54
C ALA A 79 14.20 -25.22 -8.23
N MET A 80 14.95 -24.46 -9.02
CA MET A 80 16.17 -24.94 -9.67
C MET A 80 17.24 -25.33 -8.66
N LEU A 81 17.46 -24.48 -7.65
CA LEU A 81 18.44 -24.73 -6.59
C LEU A 81 18.08 -25.96 -5.76
N GLU A 82 16.80 -26.13 -5.43
CA GLU A 82 16.32 -27.34 -4.73
C GLU A 82 16.57 -28.60 -5.54
N ASN A 83 16.33 -28.54 -6.84
CA ASN A 83 16.60 -29.66 -7.75
C ASN A 83 18.10 -29.97 -7.82
N GLU A 84 18.95 -28.96 -7.99
CA GLU A 84 20.40 -29.11 -7.98
C GLU A 84 20.92 -29.71 -6.67
N LEU A 85 20.39 -29.23 -5.55
CA LEU A 85 20.70 -29.73 -4.22
C LEU A 85 20.34 -31.21 -4.09
N SER A 86 19.14 -31.58 -4.54
CA SER A 86 18.68 -32.97 -4.54
C SER A 86 19.60 -33.88 -5.36
N GLN A 87 19.99 -33.44 -6.57
CA GLN A 87 20.90 -34.17 -7.43
C GLN A 87 22.30 -34.32 -6.79
N LEU A 88 22.78 -33.27 -6.18
CA LEU A 88 24.07 -33.26 -5.51
C LEU A 88 24.08 -34.20 -4.30
N LYS A 89 23.03 -34.22 -3.51
CA LYS A 89 22.85 -35.17 -2.39
C LYS A 89 22.87 -36.62 -2.89
N THR A 90 22.17 -36.89 -3.98
CA THR A 90 22.16 -38.23 -4.59
C THR A 90 23.55 -38.65 -5.05
N LYS A 91 24.31 -37.77 -5.73
CA LYS A 91 25.67 -38.02 -6.16
C LYS A 91 26.59 -38.24 -4.97
N HIS A 92 26.46 -37.44 -3.93
CA HIS A 92 27.23 -37.55 -2.70
C HIS A 92 27.00 -38.91 -2.04
N SER A 93 25.77 -39.35 -1.91
CA SER A 93 25.41 -40.67 -1.35
C SER A 93 26.01 -41.81 -2.17
N ARG A 94 25.98 -41.67 -3.50
CA ARG A 94 26.56 -42.66 -4.39
C ARG A 94 28.09 -42.78 -4.22
N VAL A 95 28.77 -41.64 -4.20
CA VAL A 95 30.22 -41.59 -4.02
C VAL A 95 30.61 -42.13 -2.64
N ALA A 96 29.90 -41.73 -1.61
CA ALA A 96 30.12 -42.23 -0.26
C ALA A 96 29.95 -43.75 -0.19
N GLY A 97 28.91 -44.29 -0.84
CA GLY A 97 28.70 -45.74 -0.93
C GLY A 97 29.81 -46.47 -1.69
N GLN A 98 30.28 -45.91 -2.79
CA GLN A 98 31.40 -46.45 -3.56
C GLN A 98 32.70 -46.44 -2.74
N LEU A 99 32.92 -45.34 -2.02
CA LEU A 99 34.09 -45.20 -1.16
C LEU A 99 34.10 -46.26 -0.05
N ASP A 100 32.96 -46.49 0.59
CA ASP A 100 32.80 -47.53 1.61
C ASP A 100 33.06 -48.91 1.06
N LYS A 101 32.59 -49.22 -0.14
CA LYS A 101 32.85 -50.50 -0.81
C LYS A 101 34.33 -50.68 -1.10
N LEU A 102 34.96 -49.65 -1.62
CA LEU A 102 36.40 -49.69 -1.91
C LEU A 102 37.21 -49.85 -0.63
N ARG A 103 36.85 -49.14 0.41
CA ARG A 103 37.46 -49.24 1.73
C ARG A 103 37.35 -50.66 2.29
N ASN A 104 36.18 -51.26 2.21
CA ASN A 104 35.95 -52.63 2.65
C ASN A 104 36.76 -53.63 1.82
N TYR A 105 36.84 -53.46 0.51
CA TYR A 105 37.62 -54.30 -0.37
C TYR A 105 39.10 -54.22 -0.02
N CYS A 106 39.66 -53.05 0.18
CA CYS A 106 41.01 -52.85 0.60
C CYS A 106 41.29 -53.49 1.98
N ARG A 107 40.38 -53.38 2.90
CA ARG A 107 40.48 -53.98 4.24
C ARG A 107 40.49 -55.50 4.15
N GLN A 108 39.71 -56.10 3.28
CA GLN A 108 39.69 -57.54 3.05
C GLN A 108 41.02 -58.08 2.41
N LEU A 109 41.55 -57.28 1.47
CA LEU A 109 42.80 -57.69 0.78
C LEU A 109 44.05 -57.55 1.64
N THR A 110 44.13 -56.43 2.40
CA THR A 110 45.40 -56.10 3.10
C THR A 110 45.28 -56.25 4.61
N GLY A 111 44.08 -56.38 5.14
CA GLY A 111 43.82 -56.34 6.57
C GLY A 111 43.98 -54.97 7.21
N ILE A 112 44.24 -53.93 6.37
CA ILE A 112 44.48 -52.58 6.81
C ILE A 112 43.40 -51.66 6.26
N ASP A 113 42.84 -50.80 7.10
CA ASP A 113 41.87 -49.77 6.68
C ASP A 113 42.62 -48.51 6.26
N ILE A 114 42.76 -48.31 4.95
CA ILE A 114 43.53 -47.22 4.35
C ILE A 114 42.86 -45.86 4.54
N LEU A 115 41.52 -45.84 4.52
CA LEU A 115 40.73 -44.58 4.52
C LEU A 115 40.25 -44.18 5.91
N GLY A 116 40.33 -45.07 6.86
CA GLY A 116 39.87 -44.87 8.23
C GLY A 116 40.99 -44.69 9.25
N ILE A 117 42.14 -44.25 8.82
CA ILE A 117 43.25 -43.97 9.70
C ILE A 117 42.85 -42.84 10.65
N GLY A 118 42.70 -43.16 11.93
CA GLY A 118 42.23 -42.21 12.94
C GLY A 118 40.76 -42.30 13.32
N GLU A 119 39.96 -43.12 12.65
CA GLU A 119 38.55 -43.35 13.01
C GLU A 119 38.40 -44.32 14.19
N ASP A 120 39.36 -45.14 14.46
CA ASP A 120 39.34 -46.17 15.51
C ASP A 120 39.76 -45.63 16.90
N GLU A 121 39.95 -44.32 16.97
CA GLU A 121 40.20 -43.64 18.24
C GLU A 121 38.91 -43.09 18.83
#